data_20743c31e5249bbc3843d6e2a5816ef5
#
_entry.id   20743c31e5249bbc3843d6e2a5816ef5
#
_cell.length_a   1.000
_cell.length_b   1.000
_cell.length_c   1.000
_cell.angle_alpha   90.00
_cell.angle_beta   90.00
_cell.angle_gamma   90.00
#
_symmetry.space_group_name_H-M   'P 1'
#
loop_
_entity.id
_entity.type
_entity.pdbx_description
1 polymer ?
#
loop_
_entity_poly.entity_id
_entity_poly.type
_entity_poly.pdbx_seq_one_letter_code
_entity_poly.pdbx_strand_id
1 'polypeptide(L)'
;MSIMQEQKMIDESLLLRYFEKEVNEEEKKKVEEWIHSSEANSRMAKQVARIFVATRLLHGSKEASPQQALQNFWRQVERRKHKRIWRYIGKVAAILALPVLVLTTIYWFSDNSDGNDAIVWMEARGNDSEVCTVLLPDSSTVYLNSQAKLKYPTHFAKERRVYLDGEAYFVVRKQNGKRFIVHTVSEAEVEVLGTEFNVKTNRQGASTTLVSGAVKFISRTADKKERAVLIQPGQKISYDAKTGKSKVEEVDIEREIGWKDGKIVLEDCPLQEALDILSKKYHVTFRIINDELQNSRFTGTIKNQGVEQIIKNLS
;
A
#
# COMPACT_ATOMS: atom_id res chain seq x y z
N MET A 1 -35.59 17.00 -48.16
CA MET A 1 -36.09 15.81 -48.85
C MET A 1 -36.68 14.89 -47.81
N SER A 2 -38.02 14.89 -47.76
CA SER A 2 -38.84 14.28 -46.72
C SER A 2 -38.97 12.78 -47.01
N ILE A 3 -38.45 11.92 -46.13
CA ILE A 3 -38.75 10.48 -46.17
C ILE A 3 -40.00 10.31 -45.32
N MET A 4 -41.15 10.37 -45.99
CA MET A 4 -42.43 9.90 -45.45
C MET A 4 -42.26 8.37 -45.23
N GLN A 5 -42.16 7.97 -43.98
CA GLN A 5 -42.35 6.55 -43.61
C GLN A 5 -43.82 6.20 -43.96
N GLU A 6 -44.01 5.35 -44.95
CA GLU A 6 -45.27 4.66 -45.20
C GLU A 6 -45.67 3.90 -43.94
N GLN A 7 -46.56 4.49 -43.17
CA GLN A 7 -47.21 3.87 -42.04
C GLN A 7 -48.09 2.74 -42.62
N LYS A 8 -47.62 1.51 -42.60
CA LYS A 8 -48.31 0.31 -43.06
C LYS A 8 -49.60 0.18 -42.25
N MET A 9 -50.70 0.81 -42.76
CA MET A 9 -52.04 0.72 -42.15
C MET A 9 -52.45 -0.78 -42.19
N ILE A 10 -52.74 -1.33 -41.03
CA ILE A 10 -53.38 -2.65 -40.93
C ILE A 10 -54.85 -2.46 -41.25
N ASP A 11 -55.36 -3.25 -42.21
CA ASP A 11 -56.75 -3.25 -42.60
C ASP A 11 -57.63 -3.65 -41.40
N GLU A 12 -58.75 -2.95 -41.25
CA GLU A 12 -59.76 -3.23 -40.21
C GLU A 12 -60.27 -4.68 -40.27
N SER A 13 -60.31 -5.26 -41.45
CA SER A 13 -60.71 -6.66 -41.66
C SER A 13 -59.70 -7.63 -41.03
N LEU A 14 -58.39 -7.31 -41.09
CA LEU A 14 -57.35 -8.13 -40.49
C LEU A 14 -57.38 -8.00 -38.95
N LEU A 15 -57.72 -6.86 -38.40
CA LEU A 15 -57.94 -6.65 -36.97
C LEU A 15 -59.14 -7.48 -36.46
N LEU A 16 -60.23 -7.54 -37.20
CA LEU A 16 -61.40 -8.35 -36.86
C LEU A 16 -61.05 -9.81 -36.87
N ARG A 17 -60.43 -10.32 -37.94
CA ARG A 17 -59.95 -11.73 -38.03
C ARG A 17 -58.97 -12.08 -36.92
N TYR A 18 -58.16 -11.15 -36.50
CA TYR A 18 -57.26 -11.30 -35.34
C TYR A 18 -58.02 -11.55 -34.04
N PHE A 19 -59.11 -10.80 -33.80
CA PHE A 19 -59.95 -11.00 -32.63
C PHE A 19 -60.81 -12.28 -32.73
N GLU A 20 -61.12 -12.74 -33.97
CA GLU A 20 -61.81 -14.00 -34.25
C GLU A 20 -60.89 -15.23 -34.13
N LYS A 21 -59.59 -15.01 -34.00
CA LYS A 21 -58.55 -16.04 -34.01
C LYS A 21 -58.39 -16.76 -35.34
N GLU A 22 -58.81 -16.10 -36.44
CA GLU A 22 -58.78 -16.64 -37.82
C GLU A 22 -57.58 -16.10 -38.63
N VAL A 23 -56.43 -15.83 -37.94
CA VAL A 23 -55.21 -15.35 -38.55
C VAL A 23 -54.09 -16.36 -38.37
N ASN A 24 -53.19 -16.42 -39.35
CA ASN A 24 -51.99 -17.27 -39.27
C ASN A 24 -50.93 -16.60 -38.35
N GLU A 25 -49.86 -17.33 -37.99
CA GLU A 25 -48.81 -16.82 -37.03
C GLU A 25 -48.06 -15.62 -37.59
N GLU A 26 -47.92 -15.44 -38.91
CA GLU A 26 -47.28 -14.24 -39.50
C GLU A 26 -48.19 -13.05 -39.44
N GLU A 27 -49.49 -13.17 -39.79
CA GLU A 27 -50.47 -12.12 -39.67
C GLU A 27 -50.66 -11.65 -38.23
N LYS A 28 -50.73 -12.60 -37.32
CA LYS A 28 -50.81 -12.35 -35.89
C LYS A 28 -49.62 -11.51 -35.39
N LYS A 29 -48.39 -11.87 -35.82
CA LYS A 29 -47.17 -11.13 -35.47
C LYS A 29 -47.20 -9.71 -36.01
N LYS A 30 -47.67 -9.51 -37.27
CA LYS A 30 -47.81 -8.19 -37.88
C LYS A 30 -48.80 -7.30 -37.11
N VAL A 31 -49.94 -7.88 -36.70
CA VAL A 31 -50.94 -7.15 -35.91
C VAL A 31 -50.40 -6.78 -34.52
N GLU A 32 -49.74 -7.71 -33.85
CA GLU A 32 -49.12 -7.48 -32.53
C GLU A 32 -48.04 -6.38 -32.63
N GLU A 33 -47.17 -6.38 -33.64
CA GLU A 33 -46.15 -5.33 -33.86
C GLU A 33 -46.80 -3.97 -34.14
N TRP A 34 -47.85 -3.93 -34.93
CA TRP A 34 -48.56 -2.68 -35.23
C TRP A 34 -49.28 -2.12 -34.01
N ILE A 35 -49.94 -2.92 -33.18
CA ILE A 35 -50.54 -2.51 -31.90
C ILE A 35 -49.50 -1.84 -30.99
N HIS A 36 -48.27 -2.35 -31.02
CA HIS A 36 -47.18 -1.87 -30.17
C HIS A 36 -46.38 -0.72 -30.77
N SER A 37 -46.55 -0.41 -32.07
CA SER A 37 -45.77 0.61 -32.76
C SER A 37 -46.16 2.03 -32.36
N SER A 38 -47.39 2.30 -31.92
CA SER A 38 -47.85 3.61 -31.48
C SER A 38 -48.99 3.52 -30.47
N GLU A 39 -49.13 4.52 -29.63
CA GLU A 39 -50.22 4.64 -28.66
C GLU A 39 -51.59 4.81 -29.38
N ALA A 40 -51.59 5.47 -30.54
CA ALA A 40 -52.78 5.65 -31.36
C ALA A 40 -53.27 4.28 -31.87
N ASN A 41 -52.39 3.39 -32.36
CA ASN A 41 -52.73 2.09 -32.84
C ASN A 41 -53.25 1.17 -31.68
N SER A 42 -52.67 1.31 -30.51
CA SER A 42 -53.14 0.62 -29.30
C SER A 42 -54.57 1.06 -28.91
N ARG A 43 -54.88 2.39 -29.03
CA ARG A 43 -56.23 2.91 -28.77
C ARG A 43 -57.22 2.40 -29.80
N MET A 44 -56.85 2.38 -31.09
CA MET A 44 -57.72 1.87 -32.18
C MET A 44 -57.99 0.38 -32.02
N ALA A 45 -57.01 -0.45 -31.74
CA ALA A 45 -57.20 -1.86 -31.45
C ALA A 45 -58.12 -2.11 -30.24
N LYS A 46 -58.03 -1.30 -29.19
CA LYS A 46 -58.94 -1.32 -28.03
C LYS A 46 -60.37 -1.01 -28.43
N GLN A 47 -60.55 -0.04 -29.34
CA GLN A 47 -61.86 0.37 -29.81
C GLN A 47 -62.53 -0.73 -30.64
N VAL A 48 -61.79 -1.34 -31.59
CA VAL A 48 -62.26 -2.45 -32.40
C VAL A 48 -62.56 -3.70 -31.53
N ALA A 49 -61.72 -4.00 -30.56
CA ALA A 49 -61.95 -5.08 -29.62
C ALA A 49 -63.23 -4.91 -28.78
N ARG A 50 -63.55 -3.65 -28.39
CA ARG A 50 -64.78 -3.31 -27.65
C ARG A 50 -66.04 -3.55 -28.54
N ILE A 51 -65.98 -3.11 -29.82
CA ILE A 51 -67.05 -3.32 -30.78
C ILE A 51 -67.27 -4.81 -31.02
N PHE A 52 -66.19 -5.56 -31.23
CA PHE A 52 -66.23 -7.01 -31.43
C PHE A 52 -66.90 -7.75 -30.24
N VAL A 53 -66.52 -7.43 -29.03
CA VAL A 53 -67.09 -8.02 -27.81
C VAL A 53 -68.56 -7.65 -27.66
N ALA A 54 -68.94 -6.38 -27.98
CA ALA A 54 -70.33 -5.95 -27.93
C ALA A 54 -71.21 -6.66 -28.96
N THR A 55 -70.71 -6.86 -30.20
CA THR A 55 -71.43 -7.54 -31.27
C THR A 55 -71.63 -9.07 -30.91
N ARG A 56 -70.64 -9.69 -30.30
CA ARG A 56 -70.72 -11.10 -29.93
C ARG A 56 -71.68 -11.34 -28.76
N LEU A 57 -71.88 -10.36 -27.89
CA LEU A 57 -72.87 -10.42 -26.81
C LEU A 57 -74.30 -10.34 -27.32
N LEU A 58 -74.52 -9.60 -28.41
CA LEU A 58 -75.85 -9.48 -29.06
C LEU A 58 -76.25 -10.77 -29.78
N HIS A 59 -75.28 -11.66 -30.12
CA HIS A 59 -75.55 -12.92 -30.83
C HIS A 59 -75.49 -14.18 -29.89
N GLY A 60 -75.67 -13.99 -28.60
CA GLY A 60 -76.15 -15.06 -27.70
C GLY A 60 -75.13 -16.07 -27.21
N SER A 61 -74.02 -15.70 -26.68
CA SER A 61 -73.24 -16.57 -25.82
C SER A 61 -73.26 -16.12 -24.36
N LYS A 62 -73.93 -16.87 -23.53
CA LYS A 62 -74.13 -16.64 -22.07
C LYS A 62 -72.97 -17.11 -21.23
N GLU A 63 -71.71 -16.71 -21.43
CA GLU A 63 -70.65 -16.93 -20.45
C GLU A 63 -69.43 -16.09 -20.76
N ALA A 64 -69.34 -14.97 -20.15
CA ALA A 64 -68.21 -14.19 -19.62
C ALA A 64 -68.48 -12.71 -19.69
N SER A 65 -68.26 -11.97 -18.64
CA SER A 65 -68.41 -10.52 -18.65
C SER A 65 -67.42 -9.91 -19.64
N PRO A 66 -67.89 -8.94 -20.50
CA PRO A 66 -67.02 -8.29 -21.49
C PRO A 66 -65.76 -7.71 -20.91
N GLN A 67 -65.85 -7.24 -19.69
CA GLN A 67 -64.74 -6.63 -18.97
C GLN A 67 -63.65 -7.66 -18.59
N GLN A 68 -64.05 -8.90 -18.24
CA GLN A 68 -63.08 -9.97 -17.89
C GLN A 68 -62.35 -10.50 -19.15
N ALA A 69 -63.05 -10.65 -20.26
CA ALA A 69 -62.45 -11.07 -21.54
C ALA A 69 -61.44 -10.03 -22.02
N LEU A 70 -61.78 -8.73 -21.93
CA LEU A 70 -60.90 -7.61 -22.29
C LEU A 70 -59.67 -7.51 -21.34
N GLN A 71 -59.87 -7.68 -20.05
CA GLN A 71 -58.77 -7.68 -19.07
C GLN A 71 -57.83 -8.82 -19.26
N ASN A 72 -58.34 -10.04 -19.53
CA ASN A 72 -57.49 -11.21 -19.78
C ASN A 72 -56.66 -11.07 -21.04
N PHE A 73 -57.25 -10.50 -22.11
CA PHE A 73 -56.53 -10.18 -23.35
C PHE A 73 -55.37 -9.20 -23.11
N TRP A 74 -55.60 -8.09 -22.42
CA TRP A 74 -54.56 -7.10 -22.16
C TRP A 74 -53.49 -7.62 -21.20
N ARG A 75 -53.83 -8.44 -20.20
CA ARG A 75 -52.85 -9.12 -19.33
C ARG A 75 -51.94 -10.07 -20.15
N GLN A 76 -52.47 -10.70 -21.18
CA GLN A 76 -51.67 -11.61 -22.01
C GLN A 76 -50.72 -10.87 -22.95
N VAL A 77 -51.14 -9.74 -23.47
CA VAL A 77 -50.31 -8.81 -24.28
C VAL A 77 -49.18 -8.19 -23.42
N GLU A 78 -49.49 -7.70 -22.23
CA GLU A 78 -48.49 -7.13 -21.32
C GLU A 78 -47.48 -8.14 -20.82
N ARG A 79 -47.86 -9.37 -20.51
CA ARG A 79 -46.94 -10.42 -20.08
C ARG A 79 -45.87 -10.76 -21.12
N ARG A 80 -46.18 -10.64 -22.43
CA ARG A 80 -45.21 -10.86 -23.51
C ARG A 80 -44.19 -9.74 -23.60
N LYS A 81 -44.59 -8.51 -23.34
CA LYS A 81 -43.69 -7.31 -23.30
C LYS A 81 -42.63 -7.44 -22.22
N HIS A 82 -43.01 -7.84 -20.99
CA HIS A 82 -42.10 -8.04 -19.90
C HIS A 82 -41.07 -9.15 -20.15
N LYS A 83 -41.48 -10.31 -20.70
CA LYS A 83 -40.56 -11.41 -20.99
C LYS A 83 -39.51 -11.07 -22.06
N ARG A 84 -39.80 -10.14 -22.97
CA ARG A 84 -38.87 -9.71 -24.00
C ARG A 84 -37.83 -8.71 -23.42
N ILE A 85 -38.29 -7.78 -22.62
CA ILE A 85 -37.41 -6.80 -21.91
C ILE A 85 -36.48 -7.53 -20.95
N TRP A 86 -36.98 -8.45 -20.14
CA TRP A 86 -36.15 -9.22 -19.19
C TRP A 86 -35.06 -10.06 -19.89
N ARG A 87 -35.32 -10.59 -21.07
CA ARG A 87 -34.31 -11.28 -21.87
C ARG A 87 -33.24 -10.38 -22.45
N TYR A 88 -33.59 -9.15 -22.81
CA TYR A 88 -32.61 -8.13 -23.23
C TYR A 88 -31.78 -7.60 -22.05
N ILE A 89 -32.40 -7.30 -20.92
CA ILE A 89 -31.73 -6.90 -19.69
C ILE A 89 -30.75 -7.98 -19.23
N GLY A 90 -31.14 -9.24 -19.27
CA GLY A 90 -30.26 -10.37 -18.94
C GLY A 90 -29.04 -10.50 -19.86
N LYS A 91 -29.19 -10.25 -21.17
CA LYS A 91 -28.05 -10.23 -22.11
C LYS A 91 -27.11 -9.06 -21.90
N VAL A 92 -27.66 -7.85 -21.66
CA VAL A 92 -26.86 -6.65 -21.39
C VAL A 92 -26.17 -6.76 -20.03
N ALA A 93 -26.87 -7.27 -19.02
CA ALA A 93 -26.29 -7.50 -17.69
C ALA A 93 -25.14 -8.51 -17.75
N ALA A 94 -25.24 -9.58 -18.54
CA ALA A 94 -24.15 -10.56 -18.71
C ALA A 94 -22.93 -9.95 -19.41
N ILE A 95 -23.14 -9.06 -20.40
CA ILE A 95 -22.04 -8.37 -21.10
C ILE A 95 -21.31 -7.37 -20.17
N LEU A 96 -22.04 -6.72 -19.28
CA LEU A 96 -21.45 -5.77 -18.32
C LEU A 96 -20.86 -6.48 -17.07
N ALA A 97 -21.43 -7.61 -16.67
CA ALA A 97 -20.94 -8.35 -15.50
C ALA A 97 -19.59 -9.04 -15.76
N LEU A 98 -19.34 -9.53 -17.00
CA LEU A 98 -18.08 -10.17 -17.35
C LEU A 98 -16.85 -9.25 -17.16
N PRO A 99 -16.79 -8.03 -17.73
CA PRO A 99 -15.64 -7.14 -17.51
C PRO A 99 -15.51 -6.71 -16.05
N VAL A 100 -16.62 -6.52 -15.32
CA VAL A 100 -16.57 -6.20 -13.88
C VAL A 100 -16.00 -7.39 -13.10
N LEU A 101 -16.38 -8.60 -13.42
CA LEU A 101 -15.86 -9.82 -12.79
C LEU A 101 -14.38 -10.03 -13.12
N VAL A 102 -13.96 -9.76 -14.36
CA VAL A 102 -12.55 -9.79 -14.76
C VAL A 102 -11.75 -8.70 -14.06
N LEU A 103 -12.26 -7.47 -13.98
CA LEU A 103 -11.59 -6.38 -13.27
C LEU A 103 -11.51 -6.64 -11.76
N THR A 104 -12.56 -7.19 -11.15
CA THR A 104 -12.53 -7.56 -9.73
C THR A 104 -11.58 -8.73 -9.47
N THR A 105 -11.52 -9.73 -10.34
CA THR A 105 -10.54 -10.82 -10.22
C THR A 105 -9.11 -10.32 -10.42
N ILE A 106 -8.85 -9.45 -11.41
CA ILE A 106 -7.54 -8.81 -11.60
C ILE A 106 -7.19 -7.98 -10.38
N TYR A 107 -8.11 -7.17 -9.85
CA TYR A 107 -7.90 -6.37 -8.65
C TYR A 107 -7.58 -7.25 -7.43
N TRP A 108 -8.36 -8.30 -7.17
CA TRP A 108 -8.10 -9.27 -6.10
C TRP A 108 -6.79 -10.05 -6.28
N PHE A 109 -6.46 -10.44 -7.50
CA PHE A 109 -5.22 -11.15 -7.80
C PHE A 109 -4.01 -10.23 -7.76
N SER A 110 -4.14 -8.96 -8.18
CA SER A 110 -3.08 -7.94 -8.11
C SER A 110 -2.78 -7.53 -6.68
N ASP A 111 -3.78 -7.46 -5.80
CA ASP A 111 -3.60 -7.10 -4.38
C ASP A 111 -3.08 -8.31 -3.57
N ASN A 112 -3.33 -9.53 -4.02
CA ASN A 112 -2.81 -10.78 -3.44
C ASN A 112 -1.51 -11.28 -4.09
N SER A 113 -0.99 -10.61 -5.10
CA SER A 113 0.38 -10.84 -5.58
C SER A 113 1.43 -10.08 -4.72
N ASP A 114 1.18 -9.93 -3.40
CA ASP A 114 2.27 -9.92 -2.43
C ASP A 114 2.97 -11.27 -2.63
N GLY A 115 3.93 -11.25 -3.57
CA GLY A 115 4.65 -12.43 -4.00
C GLY A 115 5.09 -13.21 -2.78
N ASN A 116 4.66 -14.44 -2.73
CA ASN A 116 5.26 -15.45 -1.89
C ASN A 116 6.66 -15.82 -2.45
N ASP A 117 7.32 -14.79 -3.05
CA ASP A 117 8.73 -14.87 -3.37
C ASP A 117 9.44 -14.97 -2.03
N ALA A 118 10.06 -16.11 -1.79
CA ALA A 118 10.82 -16.37 -0.60
C ALA A 118 11.76 -15.18 -0.35
N ILE A 119 11.54 -14.42 0.73
CA ILE A 119 12.37 -13.26 1.07
C ILE A 119 13.80 -13.76 1.24
N VAL A 120 14.65 -13.42 0.30
CA VAL A 120 16.09 -13.73 0.38
C VAL A 120 16.72 -12.63 1.22
N TRP A 121 17.39 -13.04 2.28
CA TRP A 121 18.11 -12.13 3.17
C TRP A 121 19.56 -12.00 2.73
N MET A 122 20.04 -10.78 2.69
CA MET A 122 21.42 -10.41 2.43
C MET A 122 22.08 -9.94 3.72
N GLU A 123 23.37 -10.14 3.87
CA GLU A 123 24.15 -9.62 4.97
C GLU A 123 25.32 -8.79 4.42
N ALA A 124 25.42 -7.55 4.86
CA ALA A 124 26.57 -6.69 4.61
C ALA A 124 27.37 -6.56 5.91
N ARG A 125 28.71 -6.50 5.77
CA ARG A 125 29.62 -6.32 6.89
C ARG A 125 30.50 -5.10 6.67
N GLY A 126 30.68 -4.32 7.74
CA GLY A 126 31.66 -3.24 7.77
C GLY A 126 33.08 -3.79 7.67
N ASN A 127 33.92 -3.13 6.89
CA ASN A 127 35.35 -3.44 6.80
C ASN A 127 36.08 -2.91 8.05
N ASP A 128 37.22 -3.48 8.39
CA ASP A 128 37.98 -3.08 9.56
C ASP A 128 38.58 -1.68 9.46
N SER A 129 38.85 -1.20 8.26
CA SER A 129 39.58 0.04 8.02
C SER A 129 38.74 1.15 7.38
N GLU A 130 37.61 0.81 6.74
CA GLU A 130 36.83 1.75 5.94
C GLU A 130 35.34 1.61 6.19
N VAL A 131 34.65 2.73 6.06
CA VAL A 131 33.18 2.77 6.12
C VAL A 131 32.60 2.06 4.90
N CYS A 132 31.81 1.04 5.12
CA CYS A 132 31.11 0.33 4.05
C CYS A 132 29.76 1.01 3.77
N THR A 133 29.52 1.38 2.52
CA THR A 133 28.25 1.97 2.12
C THR A 133 27.36 0.93 1.46
N VAL A 134 26.14 0.78 1.95
CA VAL A 134 25.11 -0.15 1.47
C VAL A 134 23.92 0.63 0.94
N LEU A 135 23.54 0.39 -0.32
CA LEU A 135 22.30 0.89 -0.88
C LEU A 135 21.22 -0.18 -0.72
N LEU A 136 20.16 0.17 0.01
CA LEU A 136 19.03 -0.72 0.26
C LEU A 136 18.03 -0.73 -0.91
N PRO A 137 17.14 -1.75 -1.01
CA PRO A 137 16.16 -1.87 -2.10
C PRO A 137 15.17 -0.70 -2.20
N ASP A 138 14.96 0.05 -1.12
CA ASP A 138 14.12 1.24 -1.08
C ASP A 138 14.87 2.54 -1.43
N SER A 139 16.11 2.42 -1.88
CA SER A 139 17.05 3.52 -2.13
C SER A 139 17.44 4.31 -0.87
N SER A 140 17.25 3.74 0.32
CA SER A 140 17.87 4.23 1.55
C SER A 140 19.36 3.86 1.55
N THR A 141 20.19 4.73 2.11
CA THR A 141 21.64 4.49 2.20
C THR A 141 22.02 4.21 3.65
N VAL A 142 22.86 3.20 3.85
CA VAL A 142 23.39 2.84 5.17
C VAL A 142 24.91 2.86 5.12
N TYR A 143 25.51 3.57 6.05
CA TYR A 143 26.95 3.55 6.29
C TYR A 143 27.21 2.61 7.46
N LEU A 144 28.01 1.58 7.25
CA LEU A 144 28.39 0.62 8.29
C LEU A 144 29.74 0.98 8.87
N ASN A 145 29.83 1.08 10.18
CA ASN A 145 31.09 1.22 10.89
C ASN A 145 31.87 -0.11 10.90
N SER A 146 33.13 -0.06 11.30
CA SER A 146 34.00 -1.23 11.44
C SER A 146 33.28 -2.38 12.18
N GLN A 147 33.39 -3.59 11.61
CA GLN A 147 32.82 -4.85 12.12
C GLN A 147 31.29 -4.88 12.28
N ALA A 148 30.57 -3.81 11.91
CA ALA A 148 29.09 -3.81 11.94
C ALA A 148 28.53 -4.81 10.93
N LYS A 149 27.41 -5.44 11.28
CA LYS A 149 26.67 -6.38 10.43
C LYS A 149 25.26 -5.87 10.23
N LEU A 150 24.85 -5.76 8.96
CA LEU A 150 23.52 -5.39 8.56
C LEU A 150 22.88 -6.52 7.76
N LYS A 151 21.77 -7.06 8.26
CA LYS A 151 20.96 -8.04 7.55
C LYS A 151 19.70 -7.37 7.03
N TYR A 152 19.45 -7.48 5.72
CA TYR A 152 18.33 -6.85 5.05
C TYR A 152 17.78 -7.74 3.93
N PRO A 153 16.49 -7.61 3.52
CA PRO A 153 15.93 -8.43 2.47
C PRO A 153 16.26 -7.87 1.07
N THR A 154 16.23 -8.73 0.06
CA THR A 154 16.40 -8.31 -1.35
C THR A 154 15.27 -7.39 -1.84
N HIS A 155 14.09 -7.46 -1.21
CA HIS A 155 12.98 -6.54 -1.42
C HIS A 155 12.19 -6.38 -0.11
N PHE A 156 11.64 -5.19 0.12
CA PHE A 156 10.81 -4.93 1.28
C PHE A 156 9.34 -5.25 0.98
N ALA A 157 8.69 -6.00 1.86
CA ALA A 157 7.26 -6.29 1.81
C ALA A 157 6.42 -5.10 2.37
N LYS A 158 5.52 -5.38 3.30
CA LYS A 158 4.67 -4.34 3.95
C LYS A 158 5.46 -3.38 4.82
N GLU A 159 6.50 -3.88 5.47
CA GLU A 159 7.40 -3.12 6.34
C GLU A 159 8.84 -3.19 5.83
N ARG A 160 9.58 -2.11 6.02
CA ARG A 160 11.01 -2.02 5.68
C ARG A 160 11.82 -2.37 6.91
N ARG A 161 12.08 -3.66 7.15
CA ARG A 161 12.78 -4.15 8.35
C ARG A 161 14.19 -4.59 8.03
N VAL A 162 15.14 -4.14 8.85
CA VAL A 162 16.56 -4.54 8.81
C VAL A 162 17.03 -4.89 10.20
N TYR A 163 18.10 -5.68 10.30
CA TYR A 163 18.71 -6.12 11.57
C TYR A 163 20.14 -5.62 11.64
N LEU A 164 20.49 -4.99 12.75
CA LEU A 164 21.80 -4.40 12.98
C LEU A 164 22.50 -5.03 14.19
N ASP A 165 23.77 -5.38 14.01
CA ASP A 165 24.75 -5.65 15.06
C ASP A 165 25.95 -4.75 14.84
N GLY A 166 26.31 -3.91 15.82
CA GLY A 166 27.37 -2.91 15.69
C GLY A 166 26.84 -1.49 15.52
N GLU A 167 27.51 -0.66 14.71
CA GLU A 167 27.16 0.73 14.54
C GLU A 167 26.93 1.07 13.06
N ALA A 168 25.84 1.78 12.77
CA ALA A 168 25.49 2.21 11.43
C ALA A 168 24.77 3.56 11.42
N TYR A 169 25.06 4.36 10.39
CA TYR A 169 24.35 5.59 10.09
C TYR A 169 23.39 5.36 8.92
N PHE A 170 22.14 5.75 9.11
CA PHE A 170 21.05 5.55 8.18
C PHE A 170 20.58 6.87 7.57
N VAL A 171 20.46 6.89 6.25
CA VAL A 171 19.79 7.94 5.47
C VAL A 171 18.56 7.31 4.83
N VAL A 172 17.44 7.33 5.55
CA VAL A 172 16.22 6.63 5.14
C VAL A 172 15.37 7.51 4.25
N ARG A 173 15.03 7.01 3.05
CA ARG A 173 14.11 7.69 2.15
C ARG A 173 12.66 7.60 2.63
N LYS A 174 11.95 8.73 2.55
CA LYS A 174 10.52 8.78 2.85
C LYS A 174 9.71 8.04 1.78
N GLN A 175 8.89 7.08 2.17
CA GLN A 175 8.02 6.31 1.28
C GLN A 175 6.60 6.25 1.83
N ASN A 176 5.68 7.03 1.28
CA ASN A 176 4.20 6.96 1.45
C ASN A 176 3.70 6.33 2.76
N GLY A 177 4.25 6.75 3.90
CA GLY A 177 3.85 6.24 5.22
C GLY A 177 4.36 4.83 5.58
N LYS A 178 5.12 4.15 4.72
CA LYS A 178 5.73 2.85 5.06
C LYS A 178 6.84 3.05 6.09
N ARG A 179 6.70 2.38 7.23
CA ARG A 179 7.68 2.42 8.31
C ARG A 179 8.98 1.73 7.91
N PHE A 180 10.10 2.29 8.35
CA PHE A 180 11.42 1.65 8.32
C PHE A 180 11.81 1.29 9.74
N ILE A 181 12.19 0.05 10.00
CA ILE A 181 12.45 -0.48 11.32
C ILE A 181 13.84 -1.09 11.36
N VAL A 182 14.68 -0.57 12.23
CA VAL A 182 15.97 -1.18 12.57
C VAL A 182 15.79 -2.00 13.84
N HIS A 183 15.91 -3.31 13.71
CA HIS A 183 15.91 -4.23 14.84
C HIS A 183 17.36 -4.45 15.32
N THR A 184 17.61 -4.23 16.61
CA THR A 184 18.94 -4.31 17.21
C THR A 184 19.16 -5.65 17.90
N VAL A 185 20.43 -6.05 18.09
CA VAL A 185 20.76 -7.28 18.84
C VAL A 185 20.40 -7.21 20.33
N SER A 186 20.12 -6.03 20.85
CA SER A 186 19.61 -5.81 22.22
C SER A 186 18.09 -5.88 22.31
N GLU A 187 17.40 -6.32 21.26
CA GLU A 187 15.93 -6.37 21.12
C GLU A 187 15.22 -5.03 21.20
N ALA A 188 15.93 -3.91 21.04
CA ALA A 188 15.33 -2.61 20.82
C ALA A 188 15.01 -2.41 19.33
N GLU A 189 13.97 -1.62 19.02
CA GLU A 189 13.60 -1.26 17.67
C GLU A 189 13.64 0.25 17.48
N VAL A 190 14.12 0.68 16.32
CA VAL A 190 14.15 2.09 15.90
C VAL A 190 13.24 2.25 14.70
N GLU A 191 12.09 2.88 14.89
CA GLU A 191 11.06 3.07 13.87
C GLU A 191 11.12 4.51 13.33
N VAL A 192 11.18 4.64 11.99
CA VAL A 192 11.24 5.92 11.29
C VAL A 192 10.39 5.90 10.01
N LEU A 193 10.10 7.08 9.44
CA LEU A 193 9.39 7.20 8.15
C LEU A 193 10.29 7.74 7.02
N GLY A 194 11.28 8.56 7.37
CA GLY A 194 12.22 9.18 6.45
C GLY A 194 13.09 10.15 7.26
N THR A 195 14.28 9.72 7.65
CA THR A 195 15.02 10.23 8.79
C THR A 195 16.51 9.94 8.58
N GLU A 196 17.35 10.83 9.09
CA GLU A 196 18.79 10.60 9.21
C GLU A 196 19.16 10.39 10.67
N PHE A 197 19.77 9.26 10.99
CA PHE A 197 20.07 8.87 12.37
C PHE A 197 21.20 7.85 12.45
N ASN A 198 21.90 7.84 13.59
CA ASN A 198 22.90 6.84 13.92
C ASN A 198 22.33 5.82 14.90
N VAL A 199 22.64 4.55 14.72
CA VAL A 199 22.32 3.47 15.67
C VAL A 199 23.59 2.76 16.03
N LYS A 200 23.83 2.59 17.32
CA LYS A 200 24.91 1.76 17.87
C LYS A 200 24.32 0.74 18.80
N THR A 201 24.64 -0.52 18.59
CA THR A 201 24.07 -1.62 19.37
C THR A 201 25.06 -2.74 19.59
N ASN A 202 24.91 -3.38 20.73
CA ASN A 202 25.54 -4.63 21.11
C ASN A 202 24.57 -5.40 22.04
N ARG A 203 24.99 -6.55 22.56
CA ARG A 203 24.17 -7.36 23.47
C ARG A 203 23.82 -6.66 24.79
N GLN A 204 24.58 -5.63 25.19
CA GLN A 204 24.38 -4.90 26.45
C GLN A 204 23.35 -3.78 26.31
N GLY A 205 23.13 -3.28 25.09
CA GLY A 205 22.17 -2.22 24.86
C GLY A 205 22.22 -1.63 23.46
N ALA A 206 21.47 -0.54 23.28
CA ALA A 206 21.45 0.22 22.05
C ALA A 206 21.42 1.72 22.35
N SER A 207 21.98 2.51 21.44
CA SER A 207 21.77 3.96 21.41
C SER A 207 21.41 4.43 20.02
N THR A 208 20.64 5.52 19.95
CA THR A 208 20.25 6.14 18.69
C THR A 208 20.36 7.64 18.81
N THR A 209 21.10 8.26 17.89
CA THR A 209 21.25 9.71 17.78
C THR A 209 20.50 10.20 16.56
N LEU A 210 19.59 11.15 16.74
CA LEU A 210 18.78 11.71 15.68
C LEU A 210 19.42 12.97 15.08
N VAL A 211 19.63 12.95 13.77
CA VAL A 211 20.18 14.08 13.01
C VAL A 211 19.07 14.91 12.38
N SER A 212 18.16 14.26 11.64
CA SER A 212 17.02 14.94 11.02
C SER A 212 15.79 14.03 10.95
N GLY A 213 14.59 14.61 11.00
CA GLY A 213 13.33 13.90 10.95
C GLY A 213 12.77 13.53 12.33
N ALA A 214 12.27 12.33 12.50
CA ALA A 214 11.70 11.83 13.75
C ALA A 214 12.02 10.33 13.94
N VAL A 215 12.37 9.97 15.17
CA VAL A 215 12.64 8.58 15.60
C VAL A 215 11.71 8.21 16.73
N LYS A 216 11.08 7.04 16.59
CA LYS A 216 10.41 6.35 17.69
C LYS A 216 11.27 5.17 18.10
N PHE A 217 11.86 5.27 19.28
CA PHE A 217 12.66 4.21 19.87
C PHE A 217 11.78 3.33 20.74
N ILE A 218 11.79 2.03 20.50
CA ILE A 218 10.98 1.05 21.21
C ILE A 218 11.92 0.09 21.93
N SER A 219 11.75 -0.05 23.22
CA SER A 219 12.55 -0.94 24.07
C SER A 219 11.67 -1.70 25.05
N ARG A 220 12.19 -2.77 25.62
CA ARG A 220 11.50 -3.54 26.66
C ARG A 220 12.02 -3.14 28.03
N THR A 221 11.11 -2.88 28.95
CA THR A 221 11.42 -2.66 30.36
C THR A 221 11.77 -3.98 31.03
N ALA A 222 12.33 -3.93 32.28
CA ALA A 222 12.62 -5.11 33.08
C ALA A 222 11.38 -6.03 33.26
N ASP A 223 10.19 -5.46 33.31
CA ASP A 223 8.92 -6.19 33.39
C ASP A 223 8.42 -6.71 32.02
N LYS A 224 9.27 -6.70 30.99
CA LYS A 224 8.97 -7.10 29.59
C LYS A 224 7.86 -6.28 28.92
N LYS A 225 7.51 -5.11 29.45
CA LYS A 225 6.56 -4.18 28.82
C LYS A 225 7.28 -3.33 27.78
N GLU A 226 6.63 -3.11 26.64
CA GLU A 226 7.15 -2.21 25.63
C GLU A 226 7.02 -0.76 26.08
N ARG A 227 8.09 -0.01 25.89
CA ARG A 227 8.15 1.43 26.11
C ARG A 227 8.61 2.11 24.82
N ALA A 228 7.84 3.05 24.33
CA ALA A 228 8.18 3.85 23.19
C ALA A 228 8.57 5.27 23.63
N VAL A 229 9.67 5.78 23.08
CA VAL A 229 10.18 7.13 23.33
C VAL A 229 10.39 7.80 21.98
N LEU A 230 9.87 9.02 21.81
CA LEU A 230 10.14 9.86 20.65
C LEU A 230 11.32 10.77 21.00
N ILE A 231 12.31 10.86 20.08
CA ILE A 231 13.44 11.77 20.20
C ILE A 231 13.41 12.82 19.09
N GLN A 232 13.99 13.96 19.36
CA GLN A 232 14.11 15.13 18.48
C GLN A 232 15.51 15.23 17.89
N PRO A 233 15.70 15.94 16.78
CA PRO A 233 17.03 16.24 16.24
C PRO A 233 17.96 16.84 17.29
N GLY A 234 19.22 16.36 17.36
CA GLY A 234 20.18 16.73 18.38
C GLY A 234 20.13 15.85 19.65
N GLN A 235 19.15 14.98 19.76
CA GLN A 235 19.02 14.08 20.91
C GLN A 235 19.55 12.67 20.62
N LYS A 236 20.10 12.09 21.68
CA LYS A 236 20.51 10.68 21.75
C LYS A 236 19.69 9.96 22.82
N ILE A 237 19.15 8.81 22.49
CA ILE A 237 18.61 7.85 23.46
C ILE A 237 19.59 6.72 23.66
N SER A 238 19.86 6.37 24.90
CA SER A 238 20.67 5.21 25.30
C SER A 238 19.80 4.24 26.10
N TYR A 239 19.84 2.96 25.73
CA TYR A 239 19.07 1.89 26.34
C TYR A 239 20.03 0.80 26.86
N ASP A 240 19.85 0.41 28.11
CA ASP A 240 20.57 -0.68 28.77
C ASP A 240 19.64 -1.90 28.83
N ALA A 241 20.02 -2.97 28.12
CA ALA A 241 19.22 -4.19 28.02
C ALA A 241 19.15 -4.98 29.34
N LYS A 242 20.14 -4.83 30.23
CA LYS A 242 20.19 -5.52 31.53
C LYS A 242 19.20 -4.91 32.52
N THR A 243 19.12 -3.57 32.55
CA THR A 243 18.25 -2.85 33.49
C THR A 243 16.90 -2.47 32.91
N GLY A 244 16.73 -2.54 31.57
CA GLY A 244 15.55 -2.08 30.87
C GLY A 244 15.34 -0.56 30.91
N LYS A 245 16.35 0.22 31.34
CA LYS A 245 16.27 1.67 31.46
C LYS A 245 16.73 2.36 30.19
N SER A 246 16.07 3.50 29.88
CA SER A 246 16.45 4.35 28.77
C SER A 246 16.70 5.79 29.31
N LYS A 247 17.70 6.48 28.75
CA LYS A 247 18.04 7.86 29.03
C LYS A 247 18.07 8.64 27.73
N VAL A 248 17.46 9.81 27.69
CA VAL A 248 17.57 10.78 26.57
C VAL A 248 18.42 11.94 27.01
N GLU A 249 19.34 12.36 26.16
CA GLU A 249 20.25 13.48 26.39
C GLU A 249 20.51 14.25 25.08
N GLU A 250 20.86 15.52 25.16
CA GLU A 250 21.35 16.30 24.04
C GLU A 250 22.83 16.00 23.81
N VAL A 251 23.22 15.88 22.54
CA VAL A 251 24.60 15.53 22.17
C VAL A 251 25.08 16.36 21.00
N ASP A 252 26.41 16.49 20.88
CA ASP A 252 27.02 16.99 19.66
C ASP A 252 26.90 15.94 18.56
N ILE A 253 26.11 16.25 17.54
CA ILE A 253 25.87 15.37 16.40
C ILE A 253 27.19 15.04 15.69
N GLU A 254 28.09 16.01 15.48
CA GLU A 254 29.33 15.78 14.72
C GLU A 254 30.24 14.77 15.44
N ARG A 255 30.26 14.79 16.76
CA ARG A 255 30.96 13.79 17.57
C ARG A 255 30.38 12.38 17.40
N GLU A 256 29.05 12.26 17.36
CA GLU A 256 28.37 10.97 17.26
C GLU A 256 28.46 10.34 15.87
N ILE A 257 28.50 11.15 14.78
CA ILE A 257 28.44 10.65 13.41
C ILE A 257 29.69 10.92 12.58
N GLY A 258 30.69 11.65 13.12
CA GLY A 258 31.93 12.01 12.41
C GLY A 258 32.68 10.81 11.82
N TRP A 259 32.53 9.64 12.45
CA TRP A 259 33.17 8.40 12.01
C TRP A 259 32.80 8.03 10.56
N LYS A 260 31.57 8.32 10.09
CA LYS A 260 31.12 8.03 8.71
C LYS A 260 31.90 8.82 7.66
N ASP A 261 32.44 9.99 8.05
CA ASP A 261 33.25 10.86 7.21
C ASP A 261 34.77 10.67 7.49
N GLY A 262 35.12 9.61 8.22
CA GLY A 262 36.50 9.29 8.60
C GLY A 262 37.08 10.21 9.66
N LYS A 263 36.26 11.04 10.30
CA LYS A 263 36.68 11.97 11.38
C LYS A 263 36.69 11.26 12.72
N ILE A 264 37.64 11.60 13.57
CA ILE A 264 37.64 11.31 15.01
C ILE A 264 37.57 12.68 15.71
N VAL A 265 36.45 12.90 16.40
CA VAL A 265 36.23 14.14 17.17
C VAL A 265 36.57 13.81 18.63
N LEU A 266 37.59 14.48 19.15
CA LEU A 266 38.02 14.42 20.54
C LEU A 266 37.62 15.73 21.20
N GLU A 267 36.91 15.70 22.31
CA GLU A 267 36.51 16.86 23.07
C GLU A 267 36.79 16.59 24.54
N ASP A 268 37.72 17.33 25.12
CA ASP A 268 38.14 17.12 26.48
C ASP A 268 38.35 15.61 26.81
N CYS A 269 38.96 14.89 25.84
CA CYS A 269 39.13 13.46 25.87
C CYS A 269 40.41 13.08 26.63
N PRO A 270 40.35 12.18 27.63
CA PRO A 270 41.58 11.67 28.29
C PRO A 270 42.51 11.04 27.28
N LEU A 271 43.82 11.22 27.43
CA LEU A 271 44.83 10.64 26.52
C LEU A 271 44.63 9.13 26.31
N GLN A 272 44.40 8.38 27.38
CA GLN A 272 44.20 6.95 27.28
C GLN A 272 43.03 6.60 26.40
N GLU A 273 41.87 7.28 26.54
CA GLU A 273 40.71 7.07 25.72
C GLU A 273 40.94 7.44 24.24
N ALA A 274 41.65 8.56 24.00
CA ALA A 274 42.05 8.96 22.66
C ALA A 274 42.94 7.93 21.99
N LEU A 275 43.93 7.40 22.71
CA LEU A 275 44.82 6.32 22.21
C LEU A 275 44.10 5.03 21.98
N ASP A 276 43.10 4.66 22.79
CA ASP A 276 42.26 3.47 22.57
C ASP A 276 41.42 3.60 21.31
N ILE A 277 40.85 4.78 21.05
CA ILE A 277 40.10 5.08 19.81
C ILE A 277 41.03 4.95 18.59
N LEU A 278 42.21 5.56 18.65
CA LEU A 278 43.22 5.52 17.59
C LEU A 278 43.75 4.10 17.36
N SER A 279 44.03 3.34 18.44
CA SER A 279 44.46 1.95 18.37
C SER A 279 43.49 1.09 17.58
N LYS A 280 42.18 1.23 17.86
CA LYS A 280 41.12 0.49 17.17
C LYS A 280 41.02 0.88 15.70
N LYS A 281 41.11 2.19 15.37
CA LYS A 281 40.98 2.67 14.01
C LYS A 281 42.15 2.34 13.11
N TYR A 282 43.38 2.45 13.64
CA TYR A 282 44.62 2.29 12.88
C TYR A 282 45.31 0.93 13.07
N HIS A 283 44.73 0.07 13.90
CA HIS A 283 45.27 -1.25 14.25
C HIS A 283 46.73 -1.20 14.78
N VAL A 284 47.02 -0.18 15.59
CA VAL A 284 48.32 0.06 16.22
C VAL A 284 48.19 0.01 17.74
N THR A 285 49.28 -0.31 18.42
CA THR A 285 49.35 -0.27 19.90
C THR A 285 50.17 0.94 20.31
N PHE A 286 49.60 1.79 21.14
CA PHE A 286 50.31 2.90 21.74
C PHE A 286 50.82 2.54 23.12
N ARG A 287 52.00 3.03 23.47
CA ARG A 287 52.57 2.93 24.78
C ARG A 287 52.98 4.30 25.28
N ILE A 288 52.41 4.74 26.40
CA ILE A 288 52.77 5.98 27.04
C ILE A 288 54.08 5.74 27.81
N ILE A 289 55.11 6.51 27.52
CA ILE A 289 56.44 6.35 28.18
C ILE A 289 56.58 7.40 29.31
N ASN A 290 55.96 8.57 29.11
CA ASN A 290 56.02 9.65 30.11
C ASN A 290 54.75 9.65 30.96
N ASP A 291 54.90 9.43 32.27
CA ASP A 291 53.78 9.41 33.22
C ASP A 291 53.07 10.75 33.38
N GLU A 292 53.75 11.87 33.10
CA GLU A 292 53.13 13.20 33.12
C GLU A 292 52.00 13.38 32.11
N LEU A 293 52.05 12.62 31.00
CA LEU A 293 51.04 12.66 29.95
C LEU A 293 49.76 11.88 30.29
N GLN A 294 49.77 11.02 31.29
CA GLN A 294 48.64 10.14 31.63
C GLN A 294 47.37 10.91 31.95
N ASN A 295 47.48 12.11 32.50
CA ASN A 295 46.36 12.96 32.86
C ASN A 295 46.03 14.04 31.81
N SER A 296 46.72 13.99 30.66
CA SER A 296 46.49 14.93 29.58
C SER A 296 45.13 14.71 28.91
N ARG A 297 44.51 15.80 28.46
CA ARG A 297 43.22 15.76 27.74
C ARG A 297 43.39 16.46 26.41
N PHE A 298 42.70 15.94 25.39
CA PHE A 298 42.81 16.44 24.03
C PHE A 298 41.47 16.90 23.50
N THR A 299 41.49 18.00 22.79
CA THR A 299 40.35 18.52 22.03
C THR A 299 40.82 18.80 20.61
N GLY A 300 40.11 18.21 19.65
CA GLY A 300 40.42 18.39 18.22
C GLY A 300 39.73 17.37 17.33
N THR A 301 39.79 17.62 16.03
CA THR A 301 39.24 16.71 15.03
C THR A 301 40.36 16.17 14.15
N ILE A 302 40.49 14.84 14.13
CA ILE A 302 41.44 14.11 13.31
C ILE A 302 40.68 13.62 12.07
N LYS A 303 41.13 13.99 10.87
CA LYS A 303 40.50 13.59 9.60
C LYS A 303 41.54 13.04 8.64
N ASN A 304 41.40 11.74 8.28
CA ASN A 304 42.23 11.09 7.26
C ASN A 304 43.75 11.35 7.35
N GLN A 305 44.28 11.45 8.58
CA GLN A 305 45.68 11.66 8.85
C GLN A 305 46.39 10.32 9.10
N GLY A 306 47.64 10.21 8.66
CA GLY A 306 48.46 9.05 9.04
C GLY A 306 48.80 9.05 10.54
N VAL A 307 49.01 7.86 11.11
CA VAL A 307 49.33 7.68 12.54
C VAL A 307 50.49 8.51 12.99
N GLU A 308 51.55 8.65 12.19
CA GLU A 308 52.74 9.47 12.51
C GLU A 308 52.40 10.97 12.68
N GLN A 309 51.53 11.48 11.79
CA GLN A 309 51.12 12.89 11.89
C GLN A 309 50.23 13.13 13.12
N ILE A 310 49.41 12.13 13.48
CA ILE A 310 48.55 12.22 14.67
C ILE A 310 49.40 12.22 15.94
N ILE A 311 50.40 11.33 16.02
CA ILE A 311 51.32 11.29 17.17
C ILE A 311 52.04 12.61 17.32
N LYS A 312 52.50 13.21 16.20
CA LYS A 312 53.17 14.52 16.23
C LYS A 312 52.24 15.65 16.69
N ASN A 313 50.94 15.53 16.46
CA ASN A 313 49.97 16.52 16.94
C ASN A 313 49.55 16.30 18.40
N LEU A 314 49.79 15.09 18.95
CA LEU A 314 49.48 14.73 20.33
C LEU A 314 50.71 14.87 21.27
N SER A 315 51.90 15.02 20.73
CA SER A 315 53.15 15.27 21.46
C SER A 315 53.43 16.78 21.61
#